data_09ec829018a7160f370cd42caa0688f9
#
_entry.id   09ec829018a7160f370cd42caa0688f9
#
_cell.length_a   1.000
_cell.length_b   1.000
_cell.length_c   1.000
_cell.angle_alpha   90.00
_cell.angle_beta   90.00
_cell.angle_gamma   90.00
#
_symmetry.space_group_name_H-M   'P 1'
#
loop_
_entity.id
_entity.type
_entity.pdbx_description
1 polymer ?
#
loop_
_entity_poly.entity_id
_entity_poly.type
_entity_poly.pdbx_seq_one_letter_code
_entity_poly.pdbx_strand_id
1 'polypeptide(L)'
;MRVPLYIEPNAGPAPILNVIDSARHQLDIGVYYLDDRRILAAVRDAAHRGVDVRIMVEPKPYGMKPWQVQKEVRAIEATGAYFRYVPTRFVSGDGAYRFYHAKYCVNGHEAEIGTANMDWSAFHRNREYLYDTTNPTIVRAVQAVFDADWNRQHAPAWTHRVLVLSPGTSASQLLQVIDQPGTVDVESEELGPYKTILDALATKGKDLRMILPATISTEDRRDVAFLEQHGCQVRLMPKKPIYMHAKMIVGNHLAFIGSENFTQTSLEDNREMGVLLKGWDTLKLEKQFHSDWSQNLDSNAVFAAIRKVGDDKKLGDIGDFWGALFRLAGKSLRK
;
A
#
# COMPACT_ATOMS: atom_id res chain seq x y z
N MET A 1 6.81 -16.37 19.76
CA MET A 1 6.13 -16.50 18.45
C MET A 1 6.21 -15.12 17.80
N ARG A 2 6.81 -15.02 16.62
CA ARG A 2 6.94 -13.73 15.90
C ARG A 2 5.55 -13.30 15.44
N VAL A 3 5.18 -12.05 15.66
CA VAL A 3 3.90 -11.52 15.16
C VAL A 3 4.08 -11.22 13.68
N PRO A 4 3.34 -11.84 12.77
CA PRO A 4 3.61 -11.70 11.33
C PRO A 4 3.20 -10.35 10.74
N LEU A 5 2.25 -9.66 11.36
CA LEU A 5 1.72 -8.39 10.86
C LEU A 5 2.31 -7.21 11.64
N TYR A 6 2.83 -6.21 10.94
CA TYR A 6 3.41 -4.99 11.47
C TYR A 6 2.67 -3.77 10.93
N ILE A 7 2.66 -2.68 11.70
CA ILE A 7 1.89 -1.47 11.43
C ILE A 7 2.81 -0.26 11.55
N GLU A 8 2.91 0.50 10.47
CA GLU A 8 3.72 1.72 10.43
C GLU A 8 2.91 2.97 10.87
N PRO A 9 3.62 3.97 11.37
CA PRO A 9 5.10 4.14 11.44
C PRO A 9 5.77 3.52 12.68
N ASN A 10 5.10 2.70 13.46
CA ASN A 10 5.60 2.23 14.75
C ASN A 10 6.61 1.07 14.66
N ALA A 11 6.55 0.25 13.63
CA ALA A 11 7.45 -0.89 13.45
C ALA A 11 8.79 -0.50 12.83
N GLY A 12 8.81 0.53 11.98
CA GLY A 12 9.97 0.92 11.21
C GLY A 12 10.38 -0.17 10.21
N PRO A 13 11.59 -0.15 9.65
CA PRO A 13 12.03 -1.11 8.63
C PRO A 13 12.35 -2.52 9.20
N ALA A 14 12.15 -2.76 10.49
CA ALA A 14 12.53 -4.02 11.14
C ALA A 14 11.96 -5.27 10.45
N PRO A 15 10.70 -5.32 9.97
CA PRO A 15 10.18 -6.47 9.24
C PRO A 15 11.04 -6.83 8.02
N ILE A 16 11.32 -5.84 7.17
CA ILE A 16 12.14 -6.01 5.96
C ILE A 16 13.58 -6.37 6.32
N LEU A 17 14.18 -5.68 7.31
CA LEU A 17 15.53 -5.97 7.78
C LEU A 17 15.68 -7.41 8.28
N ASN A 18 14.66 -7.94 8.95
CA ASN A 18 14.66 -9.32 9.41
C ASN A 18 14.79 -10.33 8.25
N VAL A 19 14.05 -10.13 7.15
CA VAL A 19 14.15 -10.99 5.96
C VAL A 19 15.54 -10.88 5.32
N ILE A 20 16.09 -9.66 5.24
CA ILE A 20 17.43 -9.41 4.68
C ILE A 20 18.53 -10.06 5.55
N ASP A 21 18.45 -9.87 6.86
CA ASP A 21 19.47 -10.36 7.81
C ASP A 21 19.43 -11.90 7.95
N SER A 22 18.26 -12.51 7.80
CA SER A 22 18.10 -13.97 7.82
C SER A 22 18.52 -14.65 6.53
N ALA A 23 18.73 -13.92 5.43
CA ALA A 23 19.16 -14.47 4.14
C ALA A 23 20.52 -15.18 4.23
N ARG A 24 20.62 -16.41 3.67
CA ARG A 24 21.83 -17.22 3.69
C ARG A 24 22.39 -17.52 2.29
N HIS A 25 21.53 -17.71 1.31
CA HIS A 25 21.91 -18.10 -0.04
C HIS A 25 21.44 -17.10 -1.09
N GLN A 26 20.18 -16.65 -0.97
CA GLN A 26 19.57 -15.70 -1.90
C GLN A 26 18.73 -14.68 -1.16
N LEU A 27 18.59 -13.52 -1.77
CA LEU A 27 17.69 -12.45 -1.34
C LEU A 27 17.16 -11.74 -2.58
N ASP A 28 15.84 -11.70 -2.73
CA ASP A 28 15.19 -11.07 -3.86
C ASP A 28 14.27 -9.93 -3.37
N ILE A 29 14.40 -8.77 -3.97
CA ILE A 29 13.63 -7.57 -3.65
C ILE A 29 12.94 -7.05 -4.90
N GLY A 30 11.62 -7.02 -4.90
CA GLY A 30 10.80 -6.37 -5.91
C GLY A 30 10.07 -5.18 -5.30
N VAL A 31 10.41 -3.96 -5.70
CA VAL A 31 9.86 -2.78 -5.06
C VAL A 31 9.68 -1.61 -6.05
N TYR A 32 8.65 -0.80 -5.80
CA TYR A 32 8.42 0.40 -6.57
C TYR A 32 9.50 1.46 -6.39
N TYR A 33 9.97 1.68 -5.14
CA TYR A 33 11.00 2.65 -4.80
C TYR A 33 11.81 2.22 -3.56
N LEU A 34 13.16 2.36 -3.63
CA LEU A 34 14.10 1.96 -2.59
C LEU A 34 15.16 3.04 -2.37
N ASP A 35 15.12 3.75 -1.24
CA ASP A 35 16.20 4.67 -0.84
C ASP A 35 16.48 4.71 0.68
N ASP A 36 15.82 3.88 1.48
CA ASP A 36 16.11 3.81 2.92
C ASP A 36 17.54 3.30 3.17
N ARG A 37 18.32 4.11 3.86
CA ARG A 37 19.75 3.86 4.10
C ARG A 37 20.01 2.60 4.93
N ARG A 38 19.09 2.23 5.82
CA ARG A 38 19.21 1.04 6.68
C ARG A 38 19.00 -0.22 5.84
N ILE A 39 18.01 -0.21 4.96
CA ILE A 39 17.76 -1.32 4.02
C ILE A 39 18.94 -1.46 3.06
N LEU A 40 19.41 -0.37 2.45
CA LEU A 40 20.59 -0.42 1.56
C LEU A 40 21.86 -0.92 2.28
N ALA A 41 22.05 -0.55 3.56
CA ALA A 41 23.17 -1.07 4.36
C ALA A 41 23.01 -2.57 4.62
N ALA A 42 21.82 -3.04 5.01
CA ALA A 42 21.58 -4.47 5.24
C ALA A 42 21.73 -5.30 3.94
N VAL A 43 21.27 -4.77 2.79
CA VAL A 43 21.49 -5.38 1.46
C VAL A 43 22.99 -5.53 1.15
N ARG A 44 23.77 -4.47 1.35
CA ARG A 44 25.23 -4.52 1.17
C ARG A 44 25.86 -5.57 2.07
N ASP A 45 25.46 -5.59 3.34
CA ASP A 45 26.00 -6.55 4.31
C ASP A 45 25.59 -7.99 3.93
N ALA A 46 24.41 -8.21 3.37
CA ALA A 46 24.00 -9.52 2.81
C ALA A 46 24.89 -9.91 1.61
N ALA A 47 25.12 -9.00 0.67
CA ALA A 47 26.02 -9.25 -0.47
C ALA A 47 27.46 -9.57 0.00
N HIS A 48 27.98 -8.86 0.99
CA HIS A 48 29.30 -9.14 1.58
C HIS A 48 29.36 -10.50 2.31
N ARG A 49 28.24 -11.01 2.82
CA ARG A 49 28.15 -12.38 3.36
C ARG A 49 28.13 -13.47 2.28
N GLY A 50 28.12 -13.08 1.00
CA GLY A 50 28.06 -14.01 -0.14
C GLY A 50 26.64 -14.45 -0.50
N VAL A 51 25.63 -13.72 -0.04
CA VAL A 51 24.24 -13.95 -0.46
C VAL A 51 24.07 -13.45 -1.91
N ASP A 52 23.42 -14.24 -2.76
CA ASP A 52 23.02 -13.82 -4.10
C ASP A 52 21.83 -12.84 -3.98
N VAL A 53 22.11 -11.54 -4.08
CA VAL A 53 21.09 -10.49 -3.90
C VAL A 53 20.68 -9.96 -5.25
N ARG A 54 19.37 -10.03 -5.57
CA ARG A 54 18.78 -9.52 -6.80
C ARG A 54 17.71 -8.48 -6.49
N ILE A 55 17.76 -7.34 -7.15
CA ILE A 55 16.83 -6.22 -6.92
C ILE A 55 16.22 -5.75 -8.23
N MET A 56 14.88 -5.61 -8.24
CA MET A 56 14.13 -4.96 -9.32
C MET A 56 13.40 -3.73 -8.80
N VAL A 57 13.51 -2.60 -9.52
CA VAL A 57 12.78 -1.36 -9.21
C VAL A 57 12.10 -0.78 -10.45
N GLU A 58 11.09 0.06 -10.22
CA GLU A 58 10.37 0.80 -11.25
C GLU A 58 11.28 1.87 -11.89
N PRO A 59 11.48 1.89 -13.22
CA PRO A 59 12.35 2.87 -13.88
C PRO A 59 11.73 4.27 -13.99
N LYS A 60 10.41 4.41 -13.83
CA LYS A 60 9.68 5.67 -13.99
C LYS A 60 8.65 5.89 -12.87
N PRO A 61 9.07 5.93 -11.59
CA PRO A 61 8.14 6.19 -10.50
C PRO A 61 7.42 7.53 -10.70
N TYR A 62 6.12 7.56 -10.40
CA TYR A 62 5.30 8.75 -10.60
C TYR A 62 5.86 9.97 -9.88
N GLY A 63 5.94 11.11 -10.59
CA GLY A 63 6.42 12.37 -10.04
C GLY A 63 7.93 12.47 -9.81
N MET A 64 8.69 11.38 -10.00
CA MET A 64 10.15 11.40 -9.84
C MET A 64 10.86 11.92 -11.10
N LYS A 65 11.88 12.72 -10.88
CA LYS A 65 12.76 13.23 -11.96
C LYS A 65 13.83 12.17 -12.29
N PRO A 66 14.32 12.12 -13.54
CA PRO A 66 15.34 11.15 -13.95
C PRO A 66 16.58 11.09 -13.06
N TRP A 67 17.04 12.23 -12.52
CA TRP A 67 18.20 12.25 -11.63
C TRP A 67 17.94 11.58 -10.27
N GLN A 68 16.69 11.57 -9.80
CA GLN A 68 16.31 10.88 -8.55
C GLN A 68 16.35 9.36 -8.75
N VAL A 69 15.81 8.88 -9.88
CA VAL A 69 15.90 7.47 -10.27
C VAL A 69 17.35 7.03 -10.44
N GLN A 70 18.19 7.85 -11.11
CA GLN A 70 19.62 7.54 -11.24
C GLN A 70 20.35 7.51 -9.89
N LYS A 71 19.91 8.34 -8.91
CA LYS A 71 20.46 8.32 -7.55
C LYS A 71 20.11 7.02 -6.84
N GLU A 72 18.86 6.58 -6.95
CA GLU A 72 18.38 5.30 -6.41
C GLU A 72 19.19 4.12 -6.99
N VAL A 73 19.26 4.04 -8.31
CA VAL A 73 20.02 2.97 -8.99
C VAL A 73 21.47 2.92 -8.54
N ARG A 74 22.17 4.07 -8.52
CA ARG A 74 23.56 4.11 -8.02
C ARG A 74 23.69 3.64 -6.58
N ALA A 75 22.70 3.96 -5.73
CA ALA A 75 22.73 3.51 -4.34
C ALA A 75 22.52 1.97 -4.24
N ILE A 76 21.68 1.40 -5.08
CA ILE A 76 21.46 -0.05 -5.17
C ILE A 76 22.73 -0.74 -5.72
N GLU A 77 23.29 -0.28 -6.83
CA GLU A 77 24.51 -0.85 -7.43
C GLU A 77 25.69 -0.80 -6.46
N ALA A 78 25.81 0.27 -5.66
CA ALA A 78 26.85 0.39 -4.64
C ALA A 78 26.75 -0.63 -3.50
N THR A 79 25.64 -1.36 -3.38
CA THR A 79 25.50 -2.47 -2.41
C THR A 79 26.18 -3.76 -2.86
N GLY A 80 26.50 -3.90 -4.15
CA GLY A 80 26.99 -5.15 -4.75
C GLY A 80 25.87 -6.12 -5.15
N ALA A 81 24.60 -5.74 -5.02
CA ALA A 81 23.48 -6.55 -5.50
C ALA A 81 23.39 -6.56 -7.03
N TYR A 82 22.90 -7.64 -7.60
CA TYR A 82 22.50 -7.67 -9.00
C TYR A 82 21.24 -6.83 -9.20
N PHE A 83 21.33 -5.85 -10.08
CA PHE A 83 20.26 -4.91 -10.36
C PHE A 83 19.65 -5.13 -11.75
N ARG A 84 18.31 -5.00 -11.83
CA ARG A 84 17.58 -4.89 -13.11
C ARG A 84 16.40 -3.94 -12.93
N TYR A 85 16.08 -3.19 -13.98
CA TYR A 85 14.74 -2.62 -14.09
C TYR A 85 13.72 -3.72 -14.32
N VAL A 86 12.53 -3.49 -13.82
CA VAL A 86 11.38 -4.38 -13.97
C VAL A 86 11.02 -4.66 -15.45
N PRO A 87 10.24 -5.70 -15.74
CA PRO A 87 9.77 -5.96 -17.12
C PRO A 87 9.04 -4.77 -17.73
N THR A 88 9.36 -4.45 -18.99
CA THR A 88 8.74 -3.31 -19.72
C THR A 88 7.23 -3.39 -19.83
N ARG A 89 6.66 -4.61 -19.78
CA ARG A 89 5.21 -4.80 -19.73
C ARG A 89 4.53 -4.16 -18.50
N PHE A 90 5.27 -3.76 -17.49
CA PHE A 90 4.80 -3.08 -16.28
C PHE A 90 5.29 -1.63 -16.18
N VAL A 91 5.84 -1.07 -17.24
CA VAL A 91 6.39 0.29 -17.25
C VAL A 91 5.53 1.19 -18.12
N SER A 92 5.25 2.41 -17.66
CA SER A 92 4.52 3.42 -18.45
C SER A 92 5.26 3.78 -19.73
N GLY A 93 4.54 3.75 -20.84
CA GLY A 93 5.04 4.05 -22.19
C GLY A 93 4.05 3.60 -23.25
N ASP A 94 4.29 4.01 -24.52
CA ASP A 94 3.47 3.62 -25.68
C ASP A 94 1.96 3.83 -25.48
N GLY A 95 1.59 4.93 -24.79
CA GLY A 95 0.21 5.27 -24.49
C GLY A 95 -0.41 4.52 -23.30
N ALA A 96 0.32 3.61 -22.67
CA ALA A 96 -0.13 2.91 -21.47
C ALA A 96 0.41 3.58 -20.18
N TYR A 97 -0.47 3.70 -19.19
CA TYR A 97 -0.15 4.20 -17.85
C TYR A 97 -0.19 3.01 -16.88
N ARG A 98 0.97 2.56 -16.45
CA ARG A 98 1.12 1.38 -15.58
C ARG A 98 2.48 1.37 -14.90
N PHE A 99 2.58 0.67 -13.76
CA PHE A 99 3.80 0.62 -12.96
C PHE A 99 4.04 -0.80 -12.40
N TYR A 100 5.30 -1.08 -12.10
CA TYR A 100 5.65 -2.12 -11.16
C TYR A 100 5.50 -1.57 -9.75
N HIS A 101 4.33 -1.73 -9.16
CA HIS A 101 3.99 -1.08 -7.90
C HIS A 101 4.03 -2.05 -6.71
N ALA A 102 4.42 -3.30 -6.90
CA ALA A 102 4.62 -4.29 -5.83
C ALA A 102 5.71 -3.87 -4.85
N LYS A 103 5.62 -4.33 -3.60
CA LYS A 103 6.56 -4.07 -2.52
C LYS A 103 6.71 -5.34 -1.69
N TYR A 104 7.84 -6.02 -1.88
CA TYR A 104 8.11 -7.28 -1.17
C TYR A 104 9.60 -7.62 -1.19
N CYS A 105 10.01 -8.48 -0.26
CA CYS A 105 11.28 -9.18 -0.32
C CYS A 105 11.13 -10.65 0.09
N VAL A 106 12.02 -11.51 -0.40
CA VAL A 106 12.00 -12.95 -0.13
C VAL A 106 13.41 -13.54 -0.14
N ASN A 107 13.68 -14.48 0.76
CA ASN A 107 15.00 -15.13 0.87
C ASN A 107 14.94 -16.66 0.73
N GLY A 108 13.84 -17.20 0.19
CA GLY A 108 13.62 -18.65 0.03
C GLY A 108 13.09 -19.35 1.28
N HIS A 109 13.16 -18.73 2.45
CA HIS A 109 12.65 -19.25 3.71
C HIS A 109 11.59 -18.33 4.35
N GLU A 110 11.74 -17.04 4.18
CA GLU A 110 10.89 -15.99 4.72
C GLU A 110 10.58 -14.99 3.61
N ALA A 111 9.39 -14.40 3.64
CA ALA A 111 8.99 -13.31 2.76
C ALA A 111 8.32 -12.20 3.58
N GLU A 112 8.55 -10.96 3.16
CA GLU A 112 7.77 -9.81 3.56
C GLU A 112 6.98 -9.29 2.35
N ILE A 113 5.70 -8.99 2.56
CA ILE A 113 4.77 -8.44 1.56
C ILE A 113 4.03 -7.30 2.22
N GLY A 114 4.00 -6.13 1.59
CA GLY A 114 3.36 -5.01 2.24
C GLY A 114 2.86 -3.90 1.33
N THR A 115 2.41 -2.85 2.00
CA THR A 115 1.94 -1.62 1.36
C THR A 115 3.07 -0.61 1.18
N ALA A 116 4.19 -0.78 1.90
CA ALA A 116 5.24 0.19 2.12
C ALA A 116 6.30 0.20 1.00
N ASN A 117 6.57 1.36 0.42
CA ASN A 117 7.84 1.56 -0.28
C ASN A 117 9.01 1.41 0.70
N MET A 118 10.18 1.07 0.19
CA MET A 118 11.38 0.94 1.02
C MET A 118 12.09 2.30 1.15
N ASP A 119 11.35 3.28 1.68
CA ASP A 119 11.81 4.67 1.84
C ASP A 119 11.59 5.20 3.27
N TRP A 120 12.20 6.34 3.56
CA TRP A 120 12.10 6.98 4.87
C TRP A 120 10.65 7.33 5.24
N SER A 121 9.82 7.76 4.29
CA SER A 121 8.45 8.21 4.54
C SER A 121 7.57 7.05 5.00
N ALA A 122 7.72 5.89 4.37
CA ALA A 122 6.99 4.68 4.72
C ALA A 122 7.16 4.32 6.21
N PHE A 123 8.39 4.40 6.73
CA PHE A 123 8.71 3.98 8.10
C PHE A 123 8.58 5.07 9.17
N HIS A 124 8.27 6.33 8.79
CA HIS A 124 8.25 7.43 9.75
C HIS A 124 6.99 8.31 9.69
N ARG A 125 6.25 8.25 8.59
CA ARG A 125 5.14 9.18 8.34
C ARG A 125 3.87 8.55 7.79
N ASN A 126 3.97 7.35 7.19
CA ASN A 126 2.84 6.73 6.55
C ASN A 126 2.15 5.72 7.45
N ARG A 127 0.85 5.58 7.29
CA ARG A 127 0.14 4.36 7.66
C ARG A 127 0.41 3.33 6.59
N GLU A 128 1.09 2.24 6.99
CA GLU A 128 1.41 1.10 6.14
C GLU A 128 1.20 -0.20 6.92
N TYR A 129 1.10 -1.30 6.19
CA TYR A 129 1.03 -2.65 6.73
C TYR A 129 2.08 -3.53 6.07
N LEU A 130 2.82 -4.29 6.88
CA LEU A 130 3.84 -5.23 6.43
C LEU A 130 3.54 -6.61 7.01
N TYR A 131 3.63 -7.63 6.21
CA TYR A 131 3.35 -9.01 6.60
C TYR A 131 4.55 -9.91 6.36
N ASP A 132 5.18 -10.32 7.45
CA ASP A 132 6.27 -11.32 7.43
C ASP A 132 5.70 -12.72 7.50
N THR A 133 6.20 -13.62 6.69
CA THR A 133 5.73 -14.99 6.70
C THR A 133 6.84 -16.01 6.41
N THR A 134 6.81 -17.11 7.14
CA THR A 134 7.58 -18.31 6.86
C THR A 134 6.70 -19.43 6.28
N ASN A 135 5.44 -19.13 5.91
CA ASN A 135 4.56 -20.11 5.27
C ASN A 135 5.18 -20.53 3.92
N PRO A 136 5.57 -21.80 3.76
CA PRO A 136 6.34 -22.23 2.59
C PRO A 136 5.55 -22.11 1.29
N THR A 137 4.23 -22.11 1.34
CA THR A 137 3.38 -21.92 0.16
C THR A 137 3.44 -20.46 -0.32
N ILE A 138 3.34 -19.50 0.61
CA ILE A 138 3.43 -18.06 0.30
C ILE A 138 4.86 -17.72 -0.15
N VAL A 139 5.87 -18.15 0.62
CA VAL A 139 7.29 -17.89 0.28
C VAL A 139 7.62 -18.39 -1.13
N ARG A 140 7.22 -19.63 -1.48
CA ARG A 140 7.42 -20.17 -2.83
C ARG A 140 6.67 -19.39 -3.90
N ALA A 141 5.48 -18.89 -3.58
CA ALA A 141 4.70 -18.10 -4.54
C ALA A 141 5.35 -16.74 -4.82
N VAL A 142 5.81 -16.04 -3.77
CA VAL A 142 6.55 -14.76 -3.90
C VAL A 142 7.83 -14.99 -4.72
N GLN A 143 8.60 -16.03 -4.39
CA GLN A 143 9.81 -16.39 -5.13
C GLN A 143 9.52 -16.66 -6.60
N ALA A 144 8.47 -17.44 -6.91
CA ALA A 144 8.11 -17.76 -8.28
C ALA A 144 7.67 -16.53 -9.11
N VAL A 145 7.00 -15.56 -8.46
CA VAL A 145 6.63 -14.29 -9.11
C VAL A 145 7.89 -13.46 -9.38
N PHE A 146 8.80 -13.35 -8.40
CA PHE A 146 10.06 -12.63 -8.60
C PHE A 146 10.88 -13.25 -9.74
N ASP A 147 11.09 -14.56 -9.73
CA ASP A 147 11.87 -15.27 -10.75
C ASP A 147 11.27 -15.10 -12.14
N ALA A 148 9.94 -15.16 -12.26
CA ALA A 148 9.25 -14.92 -13.53
C ALA A 148 9.47 -13.49 -14.03
N ASP A 149 9.31 -12.48 -13.17
CA ASP A 149 9.52 -11.08 -13.55
C ASP A 149 11.00 -10.79 -13.84
N TRP A 150 11.93 -11.34 -13.06
CA TRP A 150 13.37 -11.25 -13.31
C TRP A 150 13.76 -11.79 -14.69
N ASN A 151 13.17 -12.92 -15.08
CA ASN A 151 13.42 -13.59 -16.36
C ASN A 151 12.48 -13.10 -17.49
N ARG A 152 11.69 -12.03 -17.29
CA ARG A 152 10.75 -11.47 -18.28
C ARG A 152 9.63 -12.44 -18.69
N GLN A 153 9.34 -13.41 -17.85
CA GLN A 153 8.29 -14.41 -18.03
C GLN A 153 6.99 -14.01 -17.30
N HIS A 154 5.90 -14.67 -17.60
CA HIS A 154 4.65 -14.52 -16.86
C HIS A 154 4.71 -15.32 -15.55
N ALA A 155 4.14 -14.76 -14.48
CA ALA A 155 4.00 -15.46 -13.22
C ALA A 155 3.22 -16.78 -13.41
N PRO A 156 3.63 -17.89 -12.80
CA PRO A 156 2.92 -19.15 -12.92
C PRO A 156 1.48 -19.05 -12.42
N ALA A 157 0.53 -19.64 -13.14
CA ALA A 157 -0.89 -19.53 -12.83
C ALA A 157 -1.28 -19.96 -11.39
N TRP A 158 -0.53 -20.87 -10.78
CA TRP A 158 -0.79 -21.31 -9.41
C TRP A 158 -0.53 -20.22 -8.37
N THR A 159 0.38 -19.23 -8.64
CA THR A 159 0.69 -18.14 -7.72
C THR A 159 -0.52 -17.24 -7.47
N HIS A 160 -1.39 -17.08 -8.46
CA HIS A 160 -2.64 -16.31 -8.36
C HIS A 160 -3.69 -16.93 -7.41
N ARG A 161 -3.51 -18.19 -6.99
CA ARG A 161 -4.35 -18.82 -5.97
C ARG A 161 -3.82 -18.65 -4.56
N VAL A 162 -2.58 -18.19 -4.43
CA VAL A 162 -1.86 -18.02 -3.16
C VAL A 162 -1.73 -16.54 -2.80
N LEU A 163 -1.45 -15.71 -3.80
CA LEU A 163 -1.23 -14.27 -3.67
C LEU A 163 -2.35 -13.50 -4.36
N VAL A 164 -2.59 -12.28 -3.90
CA VAL A 164 -3.34 -11.28 -4.66
C VAL A 164 -2.37 -10.66 -5.65
N LEU A 165 -2.64 -10.81 -6.95
CA LEU A 165 -1.69 -10.38 -7.99
C LEU A 165 -2.39 -9.59 -9.10
N SER A 166 -1.84 -8.45 -9.45
CA SER A 166 -2.12 -7.73 -10.67
C SER A 166 -0.93 -7.84 -11.65
N PRO A 167 -1.19 -7.90 -12.96
CA PRO A 167 -2.46 -8.23 -13.59
C PRO A 167 -2.91 -9.65 -13.24
N GLY A 168 -4.21 -9.86 -13.03
CA GLY A 168 -4.73 -11.22 -12.88
C GLY A 168 -5.92 -11.35 -11.94
N THR A 169 -5.70 -11.55 -10.63
CA THR A 169 -6.76 -11.91 -9.69
C THR A 169 -7.09 -10.85 -8.65
N SER A 170 -6.41 -9.72 -8.62
CA SER A 170 -6.57 -8.70 -7.58
C SER A 170 -8.03 -8.27 -7.42
N ALA A 171 -8.68 -7.80 -8.49
CA ALA A 171 -10.07 -7.35 -8.41
C ALA A 171 -10.99 -8.43 -7.83
N SER A 172 -10.93 -9.66 -8.36
CA SER A 172 -11.79 -10.76 -7.89
C SER A 172 -11.52 -11.18 -6.44
N GLN A 173 -10.29 -11.09 -5.98
CA GLN A 173 -9.92 -11.44 -4.61
C GLN A 173 -10.29 -10.32 -3.62
N LEU A 174 -10.18 -9.05 -4.01
CA LEU A 174 -10.70 -7.95 -3.21
C LEU A 174 -12.23 -8.04 -3.05
N LEU A 175 -12.95 -8.38 -4.12
CA LEU A 175 -14.40 -8.64 -4.05
C LEU A 175 -14.75 -9.73 -3.03
N GLN A 176 -13.95 -10.80 -2.91
CA GLN A 176 -14.18 -11.84 -1.90
C GLN A 176 -14.13 -11.28 -0.46
N VAL A 177 -13.33 -10.22 -0.23
CA VAL A 177 -13.29 -9.56 1.08
C VAL A 177 -14.46 -8.60 1.26
N ILE A 178 -14.78 -7.81 0.23
CA ILE A 178 -15.86 -6.83 0.24
C ILE A 178 -17.23 -7.50 0.40
N ASP A 179 -17.45 -8.62 -0.29
CA ASP A 179 -18.75 -9.31 -0.33
C ASP A 179 -19.06 -10.10 0.96
N GLN A 180 -18.15 -10.15 1.94
CA GLN A 180 -18.43 -10.80 3.21
C GLN A 180 -19.61 -10.13 3.93
N PRO A 181 -20.44 -10.91 4.67
CA PRO A 181 -21.53 -10.34 5.45
C PRO A 181 -21.01 -9.44 6.58
N GLY A 182 -21.78 -8.41 6.92
CA GLY A 182 -21.44 -7.46 7.98
C GLY A 182 -20.58 -6.30 7.53
N THR A 183 -19.91 -5.67 8.48
CA THR A 183 -19.10 -4.48 8.25
C THR A 183 -17.85 -4.80 7.44
N VAL A 184 -17.50 -3.90 6.53
CA VAL A 184 -16.25 -3.89 5.77
C VAL A 184 -15.52 -2.58 6.05
N ASP A 185 -14.28 -2.69 6.51
CA ASP A 185 -13.41 -1.58 6.84
C ASP A 185 -12.30 -1.46 5.80
N VAL A 186 -12.10 -0.26 5.28
CA VAL A 186 -11.16 0.00 4.19
C VAL A 186 -10.23 1.15 4.54
N GLU A 187 -8.93 0.95 4.37
CA GLU A 187 -7.94 2.02 4.30
C GLU A 187 -7.27 1.99 2.93
N SER A 188 -7.28 3.11 2.23
CA SER A 188 -6.65 3.22 0.91
C SER A 188 -6.04 4.59 0.68
N GLU A 189 -4.92 4.60 -0.03
CA GLU A 189 -4.31 5.82 -0.53
C GLU A 189 -5.15 6.45 -1.64
N GLU A 190 -5.71 5.63 -2.53
CA GLU A 190 -6.48 6.06 -3.69
C GLU A 190 -7.77 5.25 -3.82
N LEU A 191 -8.79 5.92 -4.31
CA LEU A 191 -10.06 5.33 -4.71
C LEU A 191 -10.36 5.84 -6.13
N GLY A 192 -10.21 5.02 -7.13
CA GLY A 192 -10.49 5.43 -8.51
C GLY A 192 -11.88 5.00 -8.99
N PRO A 193 -12.32 5.50 -10.15
CA PRO A 193 -13.64 5.23 -10.72
C PRO A 193 -13.76 3.82 -11.32
N TYR A 194 -13.06 2.84 -10.75
CA TYR A 194 -13.14 1.46 -11.21
C TYR A 194 -14.46 0.84 -10.78
N LYS A 195 -15.40 0.83 -11.72
CA LYS A 195 -16.80 0.50 -11.47
C LYS A 195 -17.01 -0.82 -10.74
N THR A 196 -16.23 -1.85 -11.07
CA THR A 196 -16.33 -3.18 -10.43
C THR A 196 -16.14 -3.13 -8.91
N ILE A 197 -15.15 -2.38 -8.43
CA ILE A 197 -14.87 -2.23 -6.99
C ILE A 197 -15.80 -1.18 -6.38
N LEU A 198 -16.01 -0.06 -7.06
CA LEU A 198 -16.80 1.05 -6.54
C LEU A 198 -18.27 0.63 -6.30
N ASP A 199 -18.88 -0.10 -7.24
CA ASP A 199 -20.23 -0.63 -7.10
C ASP A 199 -20.31 -1.65 -5.95
N ALA A 200 -19.33 -2.55 -5.82
CA ALA A 200 -19.30 -3.51 -4.74
C ALA A 200 -19.21 -2.83 -3.36
N LEU A 201 -18.35 -1.82 -3.23
CA LEU A 201 -18.26 -1.00 -2.02
C LEU A 201 -19.60 -0.29 -1.74
N ALA A 202 -20.24 0.29 -2.74
CA ALA A 202 -21.52 0.98 -2.61
C ALA A 202 -22.65 0.06 -2.12
N THR A 203 -22.65 -1.22 -2.55
CA THR A 203 -23.68 -2.18 -2.09
C THR A 203 -23.64 -2.46 -0.58
N LYS A 204 -22.50 -2.19 0.07
CA LYS A 204 -22.37 -2.34 1.54
C LYS A 204 -23.15 -1.27 2.30
N GLY A 205 -23.42 -0.12 1.70
CA GLY A 205 -24.16 0.97 2.33
C GLY A 205 -23.57 1.32 3.70
N LYS A 206 -24.40 1.38 4.74
CA LYS A 206 -23.98 1.72 6.12
C LYS A 206 -22.94 0.76 6.73
N ASP A 207 -22.76 -0.41 6.15
CA ASP A 207 -21.81 -1.41 6.63
C ASP A 207 -20.41 -1.19 6.03
N LEU A 208 -20.22 -0.21 5.12
CA LEU A 208 -18.91 0.25 4.67
C LEU A 208 -18.40 1.42 5.51
N ARG A 209 -17.18 1.28 6.04
CA ARG A 209 -16.40 2.39 6.60
C ARG A 209 -15.07 2.49 5.86
N MET A 210 -14.72 3.68 5.37
CA MET A 210 -13.50 3.89 4.60
C MET A 210 -12.70 5.08 5.13
N ILE A 211 -11.38 4.94 5.18
CA ILE A 211 -10.43 6.03 5.46
C ILE A 211 -9.57 6.27 4.22
N LEU A 212 -9.56 7.51 3.75
CA LEU A 212 -8.73 7.99 2.65
C LEU A 212 -7.85 9.16 3.12
N PRO A 213 -6.74 9.48 2.43
CA PRO A 213 -5.98 10.68 2.75
C PRO A 213 -6.79 11.93 2.40
N ALA A 214 -6.69 12.97 3.20
CA ALA A 214 -7.37 14.24 2.93
C ALA A 214 -6.86 14.97 1.67
N THR A 215 -5.79 14.47 1.07
CA THR A 215 -5.17 14.98 -0.16
C THR A 215 -5.68 14.29 -1.44
N ILE A 216 -6.76 13.50 -1.35
CA ILE A 216 -7.35 12.82 -2.50
C ILE A 216 -7.65 13.77 -3.66
N SER A 217 -7.60 13.21 -4.86
CA SER A 217 -7.86 13.93 -6.11
C SER A 217 -9.31 14.46 -6.21
N THR A 218 -9.57 15.30 -7.19
CA THR A 218 -10.96 15.73 -7.49
C THR A 218 -11.81 14.57 -7.99
N GLU A 219 -11.20 13.60 -8.65
CA GLU A 219 -11.86 12.37 -9.12
C GLU A 219 -12.27 11.51 -7.94
N ASP A 220 -11.35 11.18 -7.04
CA ASP A 220 -11.65 10.42 -5.82
C ASP A 220 -12.77 11.06 -4.98
N ARG A 221 -12.84 12.41 -4.94
CA ARG A 221 -13.94 13.09 -4.24
C ARG A 221 -15.32 12.82 -4.83
N ARG A 222 -15.40 12.60 -6.15
CA ARG A 222 -16.64 12.20 -6.81
C ARG A 222 -17.04 10.79 -6.44
N ASP A 223 -16.04 9.90 -6.36
CA ASP A 223 -16.25 8.51 -5.96
C ASP A 223 -16.62 8.40 -4.49
N VAL A 224 -16.01 9.21 -3.61
CA VAL A 224 -16.45 9.37 -2.21
C VAL A 224 -17.91 9.84 -2.14
N ALA A 225 -18.29 10.88 -2.88
CA ALA A 225 -19.66 11.37 -2.90
C ALA A 225 -20.66 10.30 -3.40
N PHE A 226 -20.25 9.48 -4.38
CA PHE A 226 -21.06 8.35 -4.84
C PHE A 226 -21.25 7.31 -3.72
N LEU A 227 -20.21 6.92 -3.00
CA LEU A 227 -20.29 5.99 -1.88
C LEU A 227 -21.19 6.53 -0.77
N GLU A 228 -21.04 7.81 -0.41
CA GLU A 228 -21.85 8.45 0.63
C GLU A 228 -23.35 8.54 0.25
N GLN A 229 -23.68 8.76 -1.03
CA GLN A 229 -25.06 8.70 -1.53
C GLN A 229 -25.68 7.30 -1.38
N HIS A 230 -24.87 6.25 -1.32
CA HIS A 230 -25.30 4.88 -1.04
C HIS A 230 -25.28 4.53 0.46
N GLY A 231 -25.05 5.51 1.32
CA GLY A 231 -25.05 5.33 2.79
C GLY A 231 -23.73 4.89 3.38
N CYS A 232 -22.66 4.79 2.59
CA CYS A 232 -21.33 4.46 3.07
C CYS A 232 -20.74 5.58 3.93
N GLN A 233 -19.85 5.23 4.85
CA GLN A 233 -19.21 6.19 5.74
C GLN A 233 -17.77 6.38 5.33
N VAL A 234 -17.35 7.63 5.03
CA VAL A 234 -15.99 7.94 4.65
C VAL A 234 -15.39 8.98 5.60
N ARG A 235 -14.15 8.73 6.04
CA ARG A 235 -13.36 9.69 6.83
C ARG A 235 -12.07 10.02 6.10
N LEU A 236 -11.54 11.21 6.36
CA LEU A 236 -10.32 11.69 5.74
C LEU A 236 -9.23 11.86 6.78
N MET A 237 -8.10 11.18 6.54
CA MET A 237 -6.89 11.27 7.36
C MET A 237 -6.04 12.46 6.91
N PRO A 238 -5.70 13.40 7.81
CA PRO A 238 -4.82 14.53 7.46
C PRO A 238 -3.43 14.04 7.07
N LYS A 239 -2.73 14.84 6.25
CA LYS A 239 -1.36 14.51 5.82
C LYS A 239 -0.35 14.40 6.99
N LYS A 240 -0.65 15.01 8.13
CA LYS A 240 0.18 14.98 9.35
C LYS A 240 -0.69 14.72 10.56
N PRO A 241 -0.20 14.01 11.59
CA PRO A 241 1.15 13.45 11.72
C PRO A 241 1.40 12.20 10.86
N ILE A 242 0.36 11.47 10.45
CA ILE A 242 0.44 10.22 9.69
C ILE A 242 -0.33 10.39 8.37
N TYR A 243 0.31 10.01 7.25
CA TYR A 243 -0.30 10.01 5.93
C TYR A 243 -0.88 8.62 5.60
N MET A 244 -2.13 8.56 5.14
CA MET A 244 -2.74 7.32 4.68
C MET A 244 -2.13 6.89 3.35
N HIS A 245 -1.32 5.83 3.38
CA HIS A 245 -0.72 5.21 2.20
C HIS A 245 -1.00 3.70 2.15
N ALA A 246 -1.71 3.19 3.14
CA ALA A 246 -2.11 1.78 3.21
C ALA A 246 -3.04 1.38 2.07
N LYS A 247 -3.14 0.09 1.81
CA LYS A 247 -4.13 -0.58 0.98
C LYS A 247 -4.57 -1.82 1.76
N MET A 248 -5.70 -1.69 2.43
CA MET A 248 -6.20 -2.70 3.35
C MET A 248 -7.73 -2.78 3.29
N ILE A 249 -8.26 -4.01 3.31
CA ILE A 249 -9.68 -4.29 3.51
C ILE A 249 -9.80 -5.30 4.64
N VAL A 250 -10.68 -5.03 5.59
CA VAL A 250 -11.05 -5.99 6.64
C VAL A 250 -12.53 -6.31 6.52
N GLY A 251 -12.85 -7.57 6.26
CA GLY A 251 -14.20 -8.13 6.36
C GLY A 251 -14.32 -9.01 7.61
N ASN A 252 -15.42 -9.76 7.71
CA ASN A 252 -15.74 -10.56 8.89
C ASN A 252 -14.69 -11.65 9.21
N HIS A 253 -14.22 -12.40 8.20
CA HIS A 253 -13.31 -13.54 8.39
C HIS A 253 -12.07 -13.50 7.52
N LEU A 254 -12.02 -12.57 6.62
CA LEU A 254 -10.97 -12.42 5.63
C LEU A 254 -10.57 -10.96 5.56
N ALA A 255 -9.28 -10.70 5.51
CA ALA A 255 -8.74 -9.37 5.26
C ALA A 255 -7.76 -9.40 4.09
N PHE A 256 -7.50 -8.27 3.52
CA PHE A 256 -6.51 -8.04 2.49
C PHE A 256 -5.54 -6.95 2.94
N ILE A 257 -4.25 -7.16 2.65
CA ILE A 257 -3.23 -6.11 2.57
C ILE A 257 -2.34 -6.35 1.35
N GLY A 258 -1.89 -5.27 0.72
CA GLY A 258 -1.01 -5.37 -0.45
C GLY A 258 -0.66 -4.02 -1.03
N SER A 259 -0.08 -4.04 -2.20
CA SER A 259 0.30 -2.82 -2.91
C SER A 259 -0.83 -2.23 -3.76
N GLU A 260 -1.94 -2.92 -3.88
CA GLU A 260 -3.06 -2.61 -4.76
C GLU A 260 -3.84 -1.38 -4.29
N ASN A 261 -3.79 -0.28 -5.02
CA ASN A 261 -4.76 0.81 -4.92
C ASN A 261 -6.11 0.37 -5.54
N PHE A 262 -7.21 0.99 -5.14
CA PHE A 262 -8.54 0.60 -5.65
C PHE A 262 -8.88 1.33 -6.94
N THR A 263 -7.91 1.35 -7.86
CA THR A 263 -8.02 1.93 -9.20
C THR A 263 -7.96 0.84 -10.27
N GLN A 264 -8.54 1.09 -11.44
CA GLN A 264 -8.48 0.14 -12.56
C GLN A 264 -7.03 -0.18 -12.93
N THR A 265 -6.20 0.83 -13.09
CA THR A 265 -4.77 0.65 -13.43
C THR A 265 -4.06 -0.25 -12.43
N SER A 266 -4.28 -0.04 -11.13
CA SER A 266 -3.65 -0.88 -10.10
C SER A 266 -4.13 -2.32 -10.17
N LEU A 267 -5.42 -2.55 -10.36
CA LEU A 267 -6.00 -3.90 -10.28
C LEU A 267 -5.91 -4.70 -11.59
N GLU A 268 -5.68 -4.04 -12.74
CA GLU A 268 -5.66 -4.71 -14.04
C GLU A 268 -4.33 -4.61 -14.80
N ASP A 269 -3.56 -3.50 -14.64
CA ASP A 269 -2.42 -3.21 -15.50
C ASP A 269 -1.07 -3.22 -14.77
N ASN A 270 -1.03 -2.75 -13.51
CA ASN A 270 0.19 -2.73 -12.71
C ASN A 270 0.66 -4.13 -12.34
N ARG A 271 1.95 -4.28 -12.02
CA ARG A 271 2.39 -5.37 -11.16
C ARG A 271 2.16 -4.97 -9.71
N GLU A 272 1.18 -5.60 -9.09
CA GLU A 272 0.92 -5.50 -7.65
C GLU A 272 1.07 -6.86 -6.98
N MET A 273 1.25 -6.85 -5.67
CA MET A 273 1.27 -8.06 -4.84
C MET A 273 0.66 -7.79 -3.48
N GLY A 274 -0.24 -8.67 -3.07
CA GLY A 274 -0.87 -8.67 -1.77
C GLY A 274 -1.16 -10.07 -1.26
N VAL A 275 -1.72 -10.13 -0.05
CA VAL A 275 -2.11 -11.38 0.62
C VAL A 275 -3.48 -11.27 1.24
N LEU A 276 -4.18 -12.40 1.29
CA LEU A 276 -5.40 -12.58 2.07
C LEU A 276 -5.05 -13.15 3.44
N LEU A 277 -5.53 -12.50 4.50
CA LEU A 277 -5.23 -12.80 5.89
C LEU A 277 -6.48 -13.30 6.63
N LYS A 278 -6.28 -14.12 7.66
CA LYS A 278 -7.35 -14.71 8.50
C LYS A 278 -6.97 -14.71 9.98
N GLY A 279 -7.97 -14.90 10.82
CA GLY A 279 -7.76 -15.13 12.25
C GLY A 279 -7.21 -13.90 12.99
N TRP A 280 -6.13 -14.06 13.74
CA TRP A 280 -5.56 -13.00 14.58
C TRP A 280 -5.09 -11.76 13.80
N ASP A 281 -4.63 -11.96 12.56
CA ASP A 281 -4.18 -10.84 11.73
C ASP A 281 -5.36 -9.95 11.31
N THR A 282 -6.52 -10.56 11.01
CA THR A 282 -7.76 -9.81 10.74
C THR A 282 -8.15 -8.95 11.95
N LEU A 283 -8.14 -9.52 13.16
CA LEU A 283 -8.46 -8.78 14.40
C LEU A 283 -7.48 -7.64 14.68
N LYS A 284 -6.19 -7.84 14.35
CA LYS A 284 -5.18 -6.79 14.52
C LYS A 284 -5.39 -5.62 13.55
N LEU A 285 -5.75 -5.90 12.31
CA LEU A 285 -6.11 -4.89 11.31
C LEU A 285 -7.38 -4.13 11.73
N GLU A 286 -8.42 -4.83 12.15
CA GLU A 286 -9.66 -4.24 12.65
C GLU A 286 -9.42 -3.29 13.82
N LYS A 287 -8.61 -3.72 14.78
CA LYS A 287 -8.23 -2.88 15.94
C LYS A 287 -7.49 -1.62 15.49
N GLN A 288 -6.59 -1.72 14.51
CA GLN A 288 -5.89 -0.54 13.99
C GLN A 288 -6.84 0.37 13.24
N PHE A 289 -7.69 -0.18 12.38
CA PHE A 289 -8.71 0.61 11.69
C PHE A 289 -9.59 1.39 12.67
N HIS A 290 -10.08 0.75 13.74
CA HIS A 290 -10.89 1.43 14.75
C HIS A 290 -10.14 2.57 15.44
N SER A 291 -8.84 2.41 15.71
CA SER A 291 -8.00 3.48 16.23
C SER A 291 -7.92 4.65 15.27
N ASP A 292 -7.63 4.39 14.01
CA ASP A 292 -7.52 5.43 12.98
C ASP A 292 -8.90 6.06 12.68
N TRP A 293 -9.96 5.25 12.64
CA TRP A 293 -11.32 5.74 12.47
C TRP A 293 -11.71 6.77 13.54
N SER A 294 -11.42 6.50 14.79
CA SER A 294 -11.77 7.37 15.91
C SER A 294 -11.05 8.73 15.89
N GLN A 295 -9.91 8.81 15.21
CA GLN A 295 -9.06 10.00 15.17
C GLN A 295 -9.26 10.88 13.94
N ASN A 296 -10.01 10.41 12.93
CA ASN A 296 -10.19 11.10 11.67
C ASN A 296 -11.58 11.71 11.51
N LEU A 297 -11.68 12.70 10.62
CA LEU A 297 -12.88 13.49 10.44
C LEU A 297 -13.76 12.94 9.31
N ASP A 298 -15.06 13.06 9.47
CA ASP A 298 -16.05 12.82 8.43
C ASP A 298 -15.74 13.64 7.17
N SER A 299 -15.81 13.02 5.99
CA SER A 299 -15.46 13.64 4.71
C SER A 299 -16.37 14.81 4.37
N ASN A 300 -17.68 14.71 4.65
CA ASN A 300 -18.63 15.81 4.42
C ASN A 300 -18.25 17.03 5.25
N ALA A 301 -17.87 16.84 6.52
CA ALA A 301 -17.42 17.92 7.38
C ALA A 301 -16.16 18.60 6.83
N VAL A 302 -15.20 17.79 6.34
CA VAL A 302 -13.94 18.28 5.72
C VAL A 302 -14.25 19.05 4.44
N PHE A 303 -15.03 18.49 3.52
CA PHE A 303 -15.36 19.16 2.25
C PHE A 303 -16.20 20.42 2.45
N ALA A 304 -17.11 20.44 3.42
CA ALA A 304 -17.87 21.64 3.77
C ALA A 304 -16.95 22.76 4.28
N ALA A 305 -15.96 22.42 5.10
CA ALA A 305 -14.98 23.38 5.59
C ALA A 305 -14.07 23.90 4.45
N ILE A 306 -13.64 23.03 3.53
CA ILE A 306 -12.85 23.43 2.34
C ILE A 306 -13.62 24.42 1.47
N ARG A 307 -14.93 24.16 1.21
CA ARG A 307 -15.79 25.08 0.45
C ARG A 307 -15.88 26.44 1.13
N LYS A 308 -16.15 26.46 2.44
CA LYS A 308 -16.27 27.70 3.23
C LYS A 308 -15.00 28.55 3.23
N VAL A 309 -13.84 27.92 3.18
CA VAL A 309 -12.52 28.58 3.14
C VAL A 309 -12.16 29.05 1.72
N GLY A 310 -12.59 28.31 0.69
CA GLY A 310 -12.39 28.70 -0.72
C GLY A 310 -13.14 29.99 -1.09
N ASP A 311 -14.24 30.27 -0.39
CA ASP A 311 -15.01 31.52 -0.54
C ASP A 311 -14.34 32.70 0.20
N ASP A 312 -13.52 32.42 1.23
CA ASP A 312 -12.73 33.41 1.99
C ASP A 312 -11.28 33.43 1.49
N LYS A 313 -10.93 34.27 0.52
CA LYS A 313 -9.61 34.41 -0.12
C LYS A 313 -8.43 34.79 0.80
N LYS A 314 -8.41 34.38 2.06
CA LYS A 314 -7.41 34.81 3.08
C LYS A 314 -6.70 33.69 3.83
N LEU A 315 -6.49 32.49 3.25
CA LEU A 315 -5.69 31.46 3.92
C LEU A 315 -4.40 31.15 3.18
N GLY A 316 -3.33 31.73 3.68
CA GLY A 316 -1.97 31.67 3.15
C GLY A 316 -1.18 30.43 3.52
N ASP A 317 -1.72 29.43 4.23
CA ASP A 317 -0.99 28.19 4.52
C ASP A 317 -1.92 27.03 4.85
N ILE A 318 -1.81 25.95 4.05
CA ILE A 318 -2.61 24.70 4.22
C ILE A 318 -2.35 24.04 5.59
N GLY A 319 -1.19 24.28 6.20
CA GLY A 319 -0.84 23.78 7.53
C GLY A 319 -1.72 24.31 8.66
N ASP A 320 -2.08 25.61 8.61
CA ASP A 320 -2.95 26.26 9.60
C ASP A 320 -4.43 25.88 9.42
N PHE A 321 -4.84 25.53 8.21
CA PHE A 321 -6.20 25.08 7.89
C PHE A 321 -6.58 23.82 8.68
N TRP A 322 -5.73 22.81 8.69
CA TRP A 322 -6.00 21.56 9.42
C TRP A 322 -6.02 21.76 10.93
N GLY A 323 -5.15 22.62 11.46
CA GLY A 323 -5.19 23.00 12.86
C GLY A 323 -6.48 23.75 13.27
N ALA A 324 -7.01 24.58 12.37
CA ALA A 324 -8.29 25.28 12.58
C ALA A 324 -9.48 24.31 12.50
N LEU A 325 -9.46 23.38 11.56
CA LEU A 325 -10.49 22.36 11.36
C LEU A 325 -10.60 21.43 12.58
N PHE A 326 -9.50 20.93 13.11
CA PHE A 326 -9.48 20.10 14.33
C PHE A 326 -9.96 20.86 15.56
N ARG A 327 -9.66 22.17 15.67
CA ARG A 327 -10.21 23.02 16.74
C ARG A 327 -11.73 23.22 16.65
N LEU A 328 -12.27 23.29 15.43
CA LEU A 328 -13.71 23.42 15.19
C LEU A 328 -14.46 22.11 15.44
N ALA A 329 -13.93 20.98 14.97
CA ALA A 329 -14.50 19.66 15.19
C ALA A 329 -14.45 19.24 16.67
N GLY A 330 -13.36 19.55 17.40
CA GLY A 330 -13.24 19.27 18.83
C GLY A 330 -14.21 20.07 19.71
N LYS A 331 -14.79 21.16 19.21
CA LYS A 331 -15.87 21.91 19.88
C LYS A 331 -17.26 21.31 19.64
N SER A 332 -17.45 20.58 18.54
CA SER A 332 -18.73 19.92 18.21
C SER A 332 -18.92 18.58 18.93
N LEU A 333 -17.84 17.94 19.38
CA LEU A 333 -17.87 16.64 20.09
C LEU A 333 -17.99 16.78 21.62
N ARG A 334 -18.12 18.02 22.14
CA ARG A 334 -18.32 18.32 23.58
C ARG A 334 -19.68 18.93 23.90
N LYS A 335 -20.69 18.71 23.05
CA LYS A 335 -22.06 19.10 23.36
C LYS A 335 -23.00 17.89 23.34
#